data_b2cdb917eb5956caf203fb4de8fc7594
#
_entry.id   b2cdb917eb5956caf203fb4de8fc7594
#
_cell.length_a   1.000
_cell.length_b   1.000
_cell.length_c   1.000
_cell.angle_alpha   90.00
_cell.angle_beta   90.00
_cell.angle_gamma   90.00
#
_symmetry.space_group_name_H-M   'P 1'
#
loop_
_entity.id
_entity.type
_entity.pdbx_description
1 polymer ?
#
loop_
_entity_poly.entity_id
_entity_poly.type
_entity_poly.pdbx_seq_one_letter_code
_entity_poly.pdbx_strand_id
1 'polypeptide(L)'
;IINSGRGSYIAKGGYEEVYREAYNLKPGDFVGYEKKGRITHVSTVTGFDSKGYPLVTCHNTDRLLVPWDLGWSDKAIRFHLIRVNY
;
A
#
# COMPACT_ATOMS: atom_id res chain seq x y z
N ILE A 1 1.91 -6.01 -12.59
CA ILE A 1 3.29 -5.63 -12.25
C ILE A 1 4.06 -6.82 -11.71
N ILE A 2 3.54 -7.51 -10.73
CA ILE A 2 4.21 -8.70 -10.18
C ILE A 2 4.28 -9.79 -11.24
N ASN A 3 3.23 -9.99 -12.00
CA ASN A 3 3.19 -10.99 -13.05
C ASN A 3 4.14 -10.69 -14.20
N SER A 4 4.53 -9.43 -14.38
CA SER A 4 5.48 -9.04 -15.41
C SER A 4 6.93 -9.11 -14.92
N GLY A 5 7.16 -9.50 -13.67
CA GLY A 5 8.48 -9.55 -13.06
C GLY A 5 9.05 -8.20 -12.65
N ARG A 6 8.25 -7.14 -12.72
CA ARG A 6 8.69 -5.79 -12.37
C ARG A 6 8.29 -5.36 -10.97
N GLY A 7 7.66 -6.23 -10.22
CA GLY A 7 7.26 -5.95 -8.86
C GLY A 7 7.73 -7.02 -7.91
N SER A 8 7.93 -6.64 -6.67
CA SER A 8 8.27 -7.57 -5.61
C SER A 8 7.55 -7.16 -4.34
N TYR A 9 7.22 -8.14 -3.51
CA TYR A 9 6.60 -7.84 -2.23
C TYR A 9 7.62 -7.29 -1.26
N ILE A 10 7.26 -6.19 -0.60
CA ILE A 10 7.95 -5.69 0.58
C ILE A 10 7.40 -6.46 1.79
N ALA A 11 6.08 -6.55 1.87
CA ALA A 11 5.40 -7.29 2.93
C ALA A 11 3.95 -7.54 2.52
N LYS A 12 3.29 -8.49 3.16
CA LYS A 12 1.86 -8.69 3.03
C LYS A 12 1.30 -9.28 4.31
N GLY A 13 0.08 -8.89 4.65
CA GLY A 13 -0.59 -9.36 5.86
C GLY A 13 -1.53 -8.30 6.40
N GLY A 14 -2.00 -8.50 7.63
CA GLY A 14 -2.82 -7.51 8.32
C GLY A 14 -1.99 -6.28 8.69
N TYR A 15 -2.68 -5.23 9.12
CA TYR A 15 -2.01 -3.97 9.44
C TYR A 15 -0.86 -4.17 10.43
N GLU A 16 -1.08 -4.91 11.49
CA GLU A 16 -0.07 -5.12 12.53
C GLU A 16 1.14 -5.91 12.03
N GLU A 17 0.97 -6.67 10.96
CA GLU A 17 2.04 -7.45 10.38
C GLU A 17 2.91 -6.64 9.43
N VAL A 18 2.36 -5.60 8.82
CA VAL A 18 3.05 -4.87 7.74
C VAL A 18 3.36 -3.41 8.08
N TYR A 19 2.79 -2.84 9.14
CA TYR A 19 2.91 -1.40 9.36
C TYR A 19 4.36 -0.92 9.53
N ARG A 20 5.22 -1.74 10.06
CA ARG A 20 6.64 -1.40 10.21
C ARG A 20 7.35 -1.39 8.85
N GLU A 21 6.99 -2.35 8.01
CA GLU A 21 7.57 -2.44 6.66
C GLU A 21 7.07 -1.34 5.74
N ALA A 22 5.91 -0.75 6.07
CA ALA A 22 5.36 0.34 5.28
C ALA A 22 6.30 1.53 5.21
N TYR A 23 7.13 1.75 6.23
CA TYR A 23 8.12 2.84 6.20
C TYR A 23 9.21 2.63 5.15
N ASN A 24 9.29 1.44 4.56
CA ASN A 24 10.21 1.15 3.47
C ASN A 24 9.62 1.45 2.09
N LEU A 25 8.34 1.82 2.03
CA LEU A 25 7.70 2.21 0.78
C LEU A 25 8.34 3.50 0.24
N LYS A 26 8.43 3.59 -1.08
CA LYS A 26 8.98 4.76 -1.76
C LYS A 26 7.96 5.26 -2.77
N PRO A 27 8.03 6.54 -3.17
CA PRO A 27 7.14 7.04 -4.22
C PRO A 27 7.20 6.15 -5.46
N GLY A 28 6.04 5.81 -5.99
CA GLY A 28 5.93 4.89 -7.11
C GLY A 28 5.63 3.45 -6.72
N ASP A 29 5.81 3.08 -5.46
CA ASP A 29 5.43 1.76 -4.98
C ASP A 29 3.90 1.68 -4.83
N PHE A 30 3.38 0.47 -4.75
CA PHE A 30 1.93 0.24 -4.67
C PHE A 30 1.54 -0.39 -3.34
N VAL A 31 0.31 -0.10 -2.93
CA VAL A 31 -0.34 -0.77 -1.81
C VAL A 31 -1.63 -1.38 -2.33
N GLY A 32 -1.75 -2.70 -2.22
CA GLY A 32 -2.98 -3.41 -2.55
C GLY A 32 -3.77 -3.70 -1.28
N TYR A 33 -5.08 -3.64 -1.38
CA TYR A 33 -5.98 -3.86 -0.25
C TYR A 33 -6.84 -5.09 -0.54
N GLU A 34 -6.65 -6.13 0.26
CA GLU A 34 -7.35 -7.39 0.08
C GLU A 34 -8.48 -7.51 1.08
N LYS A 35 -9.66 -7.84 0.58
CA LYS A 35 -10.83 -8.12 1.40
C LYS A 35 -11.47 -9.42 0.91
N LYS A 36 -11.71 -10.34 1.83
CA LYS A 36 -12.32 -11.63 1.52
C LYS A 36 -11.60 -12.40 0.41
N GLY A 37 -10.27 -12.39 0.46
CA GLY A 37 -9.45 -13.12 -0.49
C GLY A 37 -9.26 -12.45 -1.84
N ARG A 38 -9.70 -11.21 -2.01
CA ARG A 38 -9.55 -10.46 -3.26
C ARG A 38 -8.94 -9.11 -3.02
N ILE A 39 -8.02 -8.72 -3.90
CA ILE A 39 -7.54 -7.34 -3.92
C ILE A 39 -8.62 -6.48 -4.57
N THR A 40 -9.28 -5.65 -3.76
CA THR A 40 -10.40 -4.84 -4.19
C THR A 40 -10.02 -3.40 -4.50
N HIS A 41 -8.81 -2.99 -4.13
CA HIS A 41 -8.37 -1.63 -4.29
C HIS A 41 -6.84 -1.59 -4.33
N VAL A 42 -6.28 -0.64 -5.08
CA VAL A 42 -4.84 -0.43 -5.17
C VAL A 42 -4.58 1.07 -5.15
N SER A 43 -3.54 1.46 -4.43
CA SER A 43 -3.10 2.85 -4.35
C SER A 43 -1.62 2.95 -4.69
N THR A 44 -1.19 4.14 -5.11
CA THR A 44 0.21 4.42 -5.39
C THR A 44 0.77 5.31 -4.29
N VAL A 45 1.96 4.99 -3.80
CA VAL A 45 2.67 5.83 -2.85
C VAL A 45 3.14 7.08 -3.58
N THR A 46 2.75 8.26 -3.09
CA THR A 46 3.08 9.53 -3.74
C THR A 46 3.75 10.52 -2.81
N GLY A 47 3.87 10.21 -1.52
CA GLY A 47 4.53 11.11 -0.59
C GLY A 47 4.63 10.53 0.80
N PHE A 48 5.02 11.37 1.74
CA PHE A 48 5.15 11.02 3.15
C PHE A 48 4.71 12.21 3.99
N ASP A 49 4.16 11.93 5.17
CA ASP A 49 3.85 13.01 6.10
C ASP A 49 5.12 13.46 6.84
N SER A 50 4.97 14.41 7.76
CA SER A 50 6.11 14.97 8.50
C SER A 50 6.81 13.93 9.39
N LYS A 51 6.18 12.81 9.66
CA LYS A 51 6.74 11.72 10.47
C LYS A 51 7.30 10.59 9.63
N GLY A 52 7.27 10.72 8.29
CA GLY A 52 7.72 9.69 7.38
C GLY A 52 6.68 8.60 7.11
N TYR A 53 5.45 8.80 7.53
CA TYR A 53 4.36 7.85 7.27
C TYR A 53 3.97 7.93 5.80
N PRO A 54 3.95 6.82 5.06
CA PRO A 54 3.65 6.87 3.63
C PRO A 54 2.24 7.38 3.34
N LEU A 55 2.14 8.21 2.33
CA LEU A 55 0.88 8.72 1.82
C LEU A 55 0.66 8.20 0.42
N VAL A 56 -0.58 7.90 0.09
CA VAL A 56 -0.95 7.32 -1.20
C VAL A 56 -1.99 8.16 -1.91
N THR A 57 -2.07 7.96 -3.21
CA THR A 57 -3.11 8.53 -4.05
C THR A 57 -3.95 7.40 -4.61
N CYS A 58 -5.26 7.52 -4.46
CA CYS A 58 -6.22 6.52 -4.93
C CYS A 58 -7.00 7.09 -6.10
N HIS A 59 -6.87 6.49 -7.26
CA HIS A 59 -7.52 7.00 -8.46
C HIS A 59 -9.04 6.86 -8.44
N ASN A 60 -9.54 5.78 -7.84
CA ASN A 60 -10.97 5.46 -7.88
C ASN A 60 -11.82 6.31 -6.95
N THR A 61 -11.22 6.97 -5.98
CA THR A 61 -11.95 7.69 -4.94
C THR A 61 -11.50 9.13 -4.80
N ASP A 62 -10.68 9.61 -5.72
CA ASP A 62 -10.12 10.97 -5.71
C ASP A 62 -9.42 11.33 -4.40
N ARG A 63 -8.84 10.34 -3.73
CA ARG A 63 -8.09 10.58 -2.51
C ARG A 63 -6.65 10.89 -2.85
N LEU A 64 -6.20 12.06 -2.45
CA LEU A 64 -4.84 12.53 -2.69
C LEU A 64 -4.10 12.64 -1.38
N LEU A 65 -2.89 12.06 -1.31
CA LEU A 65 -1.99 12.18 -0.16
C LEU A 65 -2.69 11.79 1.16
N VAL A 66 -3.33 10.65 1.16
CA VAL A 66 -3.94 10.08 2.38
C VAL A 66 -3.06 8.97 2.93
N PRO A 67 -3.19 8.61 4.21
CA PRO A 67 -2.37 7.53 4.78
C PRO A 67 -2.50 6.24 3.97
N TRP A 68 -1.40 5.50 3.86
CA TRP A 68 -1.35 4.28 3.05
C TRP A 68 -2.39 3.24 3.47
N ASP A 69 -2.78 3.23 4.75
CA ASP A 69 -3.78 2.29 5.25
C ASP A 69 -5.21 2.76 5.00
N LEU A 70 -5.40 3.97 4.51
CA LEU A 70 -6.71 4.58 4.23
C LEU A 70 -7.65 4.62 5.44
N GLY A 71 -7.11 4.49 6.65
CA GLY A 71 -7.92 4.34 7.84
C GLY A 71 -8.55 2.95 7.97
N TRP A 72 -8.09 2.00 7.17
CA TRP A 72 -8.62 0.63 7.14
C TRP A 72 -7.72 -0.33 7.91
N SER A 73 -7.19 0.10 9.04
CA SER A 73 -6.34 -0.76 9.87
C SER A 73 -7.12 -1.85 10.57
N ASP A 74 -8.38 -1.99 10.26
CA ASP A 74 -9.24 -2.99 10.84
C ASP A 74 -8.83 -4.39 10.33
N LYS A 75 -9.29 -5.39 11.05
CA LYS A 75 -8.79 -6.77 10.90
C LYS A 75 -9.26 -7.46 9.62
N ALA A 76 -10.25 -6.92 8.94
CA ALA A 76 -10.80 -7.54 7.74
C ALA A 76 -9.96 -7.28 6.50
N ILE A 77 -9.04 -6.32 6.55
CA ILE A 77 -8.23 -5.91 5.41
C ILE A 77 -6.82 -6.46 5.55
N ARG A 78 -6.33 -7.08 4.49
CA ARG A 78 -4.92 -7.46 4.38
C ARG A 78 -4.26 -6.52 3.38
N PHE A 79 -3.07 -6.09 3.71
CA PHE A 79 -2.33 -5.13 2.90
C PHE A 79 -1.22 -5.84 2.15
N HIS A 80 -1.01 -5.43 0.90
CA HIS A 80 0.06 -5.93 0.05
C HIS A 80 0.95 -4.75 -0.31
N LEU A 81 2.15 -4.73 0.26
CA LEU A 81 3.12 -3.66 0.00
C LEU A 81 4.03 -4.14 -1.12
N ILE A 82 3.98 -3.46 -2.25
CA ILE A 82 4.63 -3.92 -3.48
C ILE A 82 5.61 -2.86 -3.97
N ARG A 83 6.85 -3.27 -4.18
CA ARG A 83 7.86 -2.42 -4.78
C ARG A 83 7.86 -2.61 -6.29
N VAL A 84 7.86 -1.50 -7.00
CA VAL A 84 7.97 -1.52 -8.46
C VAL A 84 9.44 -1.37 -8.82
N ASN A 85 9.96 -2.31 -9.58
CA ASN A 85 11.33 -2.25 -10.08
C ASN A 85 11.31 -1.65 -11.48
N TYR A 86 11.95 -0.51 -11.62
CA TYR A 86 12.03 0.20 -12.90
C TYR A 86 13.29 -0.17 -13.67
#